data_5815277e1f070b6b844bdf8d93ef0d19
#
_entry.id   5815277e1f070b6b844bdf8d93ef0d19
#
_cell.length_a   1.000
_cell.length_b   1.000
_cell.length_c   1.000
_cell.angle_alpha   90.00
_cell.angle_beta   90.00
_cell.angle_gamma   90.00
#
_symmetry.space_group_name_H-M   'P 1'
#
loop_
_entity.id
_entity.type
_entity.pdbx_description
1 polymer ?
#
loop_
_entity_poly.entity_id
_entity_poly.type
_entity_poly.pdbx_seq_one_letter_code
_entity_poly.pdbx_strand_id
1 'polypeptide(L)'
;MKIDGPFYAQLSGAAGEARRLAQLGYDGVYTLEGSTDPFLPLVLAAEHAPGLDLATGIAVAFPRNPLHLAYQAWDLQKFSQGRFMLGIGSQVKAHIEKRFGVEFNPPAARMRDYI
;
A
#
# COMPACT_ATOMS: atom_id res chain seq x y z
N MET A 1 3.06 -9.89 -20.23
CA MET A 1 2.07 -9.73 -19.14
C MET A 1 2.83 -9.64 -17.84
N LYS A 2 2.54 -8.66 -16.99
CA LYS A 2 3.12 -8.57 -15.63
C LYS A 2 2.26 -9.37 -14.65
N ILE A 3 2.90 -10.02 -13.68
CA ILE A 3 2.25 -10.81 -12.64
C ILE A 3 2.70 -10.27 -11.29
N ASP A 4 1.77 -9.70 -10.52
CA ASP A 4 2.02 -9.17 -9.19
C ASP A 4 1.51 -10.13 -8.13
N GLY A 5 2.30 -10.34 -7.08
CA GLY A 5 1.96 -11.21 -5.96
C GLY A 5 1.54 -10.45 -4.71
N PRO A 6 0.69 -11.06 -3.85
CA PRO A 6 0.38 -10.48 -2.56
C PRO A 6 1.60 -10.50 -1.64
N PHE A 7 1.80 -9.39 -0.91
CA PHE A 7 2.93 -9.22 0.00
C PHE A 7 2.44 -9.21 1.45
N TYR A 8 2.29 -10.40 2.00
CA TYR A 8 1.86 -10.63 3.39
C TYR A 8 3.07 -10.87 4.28
N ALA A 9 3.81 -9.84 4.58
CA ALA A 9 4.98 -9.96 5.44
C ALA A 9 4.88 -9.06 6.66
N GLN A 10 5.26 -9.62 7.82
CA GLN A 10 5.61 -8.79 8.96
C GLN A 10 6.92 -8.05 8.66
N LEU A 11 7.15 -6.89 9.27
CA LEU A 11 8.33 -6.08 8.98
C LEU A 11 9.64 -6.84 9.13
N SER A 12 9.76 -7.68 10.15
CA SER A 12 10.97 -8.49 10.38
C SER A 12 11.29 -9.49 9.27
N GLY A 13 10.28 -9.93 8.52
CA GLY A 13 10.43 -10.86 7.40
C GLY A 13 10.33 -10.24 6.01
N ALA A 14 9.97 -8.95 5.94
CA ALA A 14 9.59 -8.32 4.67
C ALA A 14 10.71 -8.31 3.62
N ALA A 15 11.94 -8.03 4.03
CA ALA A 15 13.11 -8.05 3.13
C ALA A 15 13.35 -9.45 2.51
N GLY A 16 13.24 -10.50 3.33
CA GLY A 16 13.39 -11.89 2.87
C GLY A 16 12.27 -12.31 1.91
N GLU A 17 11.04 -11.98 2.26
CA GLU A 17 9.87 -12.29 1.45
C GLU A 17 9.88 -11.55 0.11
N ALA A 18 10.29 -10.28 0.08
CA ALA A 18 10.44 -9.53 -1.16
C ALA A 18 11.46 -10.19 -2.11
N ARG A 19 12.64 -10.58 -1.58
CA ARG A 19 13.64 -11.32 -2.38
C ARG A 19 13.09 -12.65 -2.88
N ARG A 20 12.35 -13.39 -2.04
CA ARG A 20 11.74 -14.66 -2.43
C ARG A 20 10.75 -14.50 -3.58
N LEU A 21 9.88 -13.51 -3.52
CA LEU A 21 8.89 -13.24 -4.58
C LEU A 21 9.58 -12.83 -5.89
N ALA A 22 10.62 -12.01 -5.83
CA ALA A 22 11.44 -11.67 -6.99
C ALA A 22 12.10 -12.91 -7.63
N GLN A 23 12.64 -13.82 -6.81
CA GLN A 23 13.24 -15.07 -7.29
C GLN A 23 12.22 -16.03 -7.91
N LEU A 24 10.97 -15.99 -7.47
CA LEU A 24 9.87 -16.75 -8.05
C LEU A 24 9.38 -16.18 -9.39
N GLY A 25 9.90 -15.02 -9.80
CA GLY A 25 9.57 -14.42 -11.08
C GLY A 25 8.34 -13.52 -11.08
N TYR A 26 7.90 -13.03 -9.89
CA TYR A 26 6.91 -11.97 -9.85
C TYR A 26 7.50 -10.66 -10.38
N ASP A 27 6.69 -9.90 -11.11
CA ASP A 27 7.05 -8.58 -11.63
C ASP A 27 6.83 -7.47 -10.59
N GLY A 28 5.89 -7.68 -9.69
CA GLY A 28 5.57 -6.74 -8.63
C GLY A 28 4.93 -7.39 -7.41
N VAL A 29 4.74 -6.57 -6.38
CA VAL A 29 4.08 -6.99 -5.14
C VAL A 29 3.10 -5.91 -4.67
N TYR A 30 2.03 -6.36 -4.03
CA TYR A 30 1.07 -5.44 -3.43
C TYR A 30 0.74 -5.81 -1.99
N THR A 31 0.62 -4.78 -1.15
CA THR A 31 0.19 -4.93 0.24
C THR A 31 -1.31 -4.67 0.37
N LEU A 32 -1.93 -5.31 1.35
CA LEU A 32 -3.31 -5.06 1.79
C LEU A 32 -3.27 -4.38 3.16
N GLU A 33 -4.08 -3.36 3.37
CA GLU A 33 -4.25 -2.78 4.70
C GLU A 33 -5.20 -3.63 5.54
N GLY A 34 -4.61 -4.59 6.24
CA GLY A 34 -5.29 -5.43 7.22
C GLY A 34 -5.11 -4.88 8.64
N SER A 35 -4.37 -5.58 9.47
CA SER A 35 -4.04 -5.21 10.86
C SER A 35 -2.75 -4.39 10.99
N THR A 36 -2.03 -4.17 9.90
CA THR A 36 -0.73 -3.49 9.86
C THR A 36 -0.71 -2.41 8.79
N ASP A 37 0.27 -1.51 8.89
CA ASP A 37 0.48 -0.45 7.90
C ASP A 37 0.89 -1.05 6.54
N PRO A 38 0.29 -0.62 5.42
CA PRO A 38 0.61 -1.15 4.10
C PRO A 38 1.88 -0.58 3.47
N PHE A 39 2.42 0.54 3.95
CA PHE A 39 3.58 1.22 3.34
C PHE A 39 4.92 0.69 3.85
N LEU A 40 5.03 0.43 5.15
CA LEU A 40 6.31 0.07 5.76
C LEU A 40 6.95 -1.19 5.14
N PRO A 41 6.22 -2.28 4.87
CA PRO A 41 6.79 -3.44 4.19
C PRO A 41 7.28 -3.13 2.78
N LEU A 42 6.63 -2.19 2.07
CA LEU A 42 7.02 -1.80 0.72
C LEU A 42 8.33 -1.02 0.68
N VAL A 43 8.65 -0.27 1.74
CA VAL A 43 9.98 0.37 1.86
C VAL A 43 11.09 -0.68 1.87
N LEU A 44 10.91 -1.75 2.64
CA LEU A 44 11.86 -2.86 2.68
C LEU A 44 11.93 -3.63 1.35
N ALA A 45 10.79 -3.81 0.69
CA ALA A 45 10.76 -4.41 -0.64
C ALA A 45 11.48 -3.53 -1.69
N ALA A 46 11.30 -2.21 -1.63
CA ALA A 46 11.99 -1.26 -2.50
C ALA A 46 13.52 -1.37 -2.41
N GLU A 47 14.02 -1.53 -1.20
CA GLU A 47 15.46 -1.63 -0.91
C GLU A 47 16.04 -3.01 -1.25
N HIS A 48 15.34 -4.07 -0.87
CA HIS A 48 15.88 -5.43 -0.91
C HIS A 48 15.49 -6.25 -2.15
N ALA A 49 14.55 -5.74 -2.96
CA ALA A 49 14.14 -6.35 -4.22
C ALA A 49 13.91 -5.28 -5.31
N PRO A 50 14.98 -4.62 -5.77
CA PRO A 50 14.89 -3.43 -6.63
C PRO A 50 14.29 -3.68 -8.02
N GLY A 51 14.03 -4.93 -8.38
CA GLY A 51 13.36 -5.29 -9.63
C GLY A 51 11.83 -5.34 -9.55
N LEU A 52 11.25 -5.33 -8.34
CA LEU A 52 9.80 -5.43 -8.18
C LEU A 52 9.10 -4.09 -8.30
N ASP A 53 7.98 -4.06 -9.03
CA ASP A 53 6.98 -3.01 -8.90
C ASP A 53 6.27 -3.14 -7.55
N LEU A 54 5.87 -2.02 -6.96
CA LEU A 54 5.31 -1.98 -5.62
C LEU A 54 3.94 -1.31 -5.63
N ALA A 55 2.96 -1.87 -4.93
CA ALA A 55 1.64 -1.25 -4.86
C ALA A 55 0.98 -1.40 -3.49
N THR A 56 0.14 -0.44 -3.13
CA THR A 56 -0.87 -0.67 -2.10
C THR A 56 -2.17 -1.11 -2.77
N GLY A 57 -2.68 -2.25 -2.39
CA GLY A 57 -3.91 -2.79 -2.95
C GLY A 57 -4.93 -3.19 -1.88
N ILE A 58 -5.40 -2.26 -1.11
CA ILE A 58 -5.39 -0.79 -1.09
C ILE A 58 -4.90 -0.23 0.24
N ALA A 59 -4.47 1.03 0.26
CA ALA A 59 -4.39 1.82 1.48
C ALA A 59 -5.75 2.48 1.75
N VAL A 60 -6.21 2.42 3.00
CA VAL A 60 -7.52 2.96 3.38
C VAL A 60 -7.45 4.48 3.47
N ALA A 61 -8.22 5.18 2.62
CA ALA A 61 -8.12 6.63 2.47
C ALA A 61 -8.73 7.41 3.64
N PHE A 62 -9.95 7.08 4.07
CA PHE A 62 -10.75 7.93 4.94
C PHE A 62 -10.17 8.23 6.34
N PRO A 63 -9.43 7.34 6.99
CA PRO A 63 -8.77 7.68 8.25
C PRO A 63 -7.47 8.46 8.07
N ARG A 64 -6.97 8.64 6.83
CA ARG A 64 -5.74 9.35 6.55
C ARG A 64 -6.00 10.78 6.09
N ASN A 65 -5.15 11.71 6.51
CA ASN A 65 -5.10 13.02 5.90
C ASN A 65 -4.51 12.90 4.48
N PRO A 66 -5.14 13.46 3.42
CA PRO A 66 -4.66 13.31 2.04
C PRO A 66 -3.25 13.86 1.83
N LEU A 67 -2.86 14.94 2.52
CA LEU A 67 -1.51 15.49 2.40
C LEU A 67 -0.45 14.56 3.00
N HIS A 68 -0.72 13.95 4.16
CA HIS A 68 0.19 12.95 4.74
C HIS A 68 0.32 11.72 3.85
N LEU A 69 -0.77 11.27 3.24
CA LEU A 69 -0.73 10.17 2.28
C LEU A 69 0.10 10.54 1.04
N ALA A 70 -0.04 11.76 0.54
CA ALA A 70 0.75 12.26 -0.57
C ALA A 70 2.25 12.27 -0.24
N TYR A 71 2.65 12.67 0.97
CA TYR A 71 4.05 12.60 1.40
C TYR A 71 4.58 11.17 1.42
N GLN A 72 3.83 10.23 2.01
CA GLN A 72 4.23 8.82 2.03
C GLN A 72 4.38 8.24 0.61
N ALA A 73 3.43 8.54 -0.25
CA ALA A 73 3.45 8.08 -1.64
C ALA A 73 4.61 8.70 -2.42
N TRP A 74 4.86 10.00 -2.25
CA TRP A 74 5.96 10.69 -2.90
C TRP A 74 7.32 10.14 -2.49
N ASP A 75 7.54 9.98 -1.19
CA ASP A 75 8.81 9.48 -0.67
C ASP A 75 9.07 8.05 -1.15
N LEU A 76 8.05 7.18 -1.09
CA LEU A 76 8.18 5.81 -1.57
C LEU A 76 8.37 5.73 -3.08
N GLN A 77 7.69 6.58 -3.86
CA GLN A 77 7.86 6.68 -5.31
C GLN A 77 9.29 7.09 -5.66
N LYS A 78 9.83 8.09 -4.97
CA LYS A 78 11.21 8.55 -5.15
C LYS A 78 12.22 7.49 -4.73
N PHE A 79 12.03 6.88 -3.57
CA PHE A 79 12.91 5.84 -3.03
C PHE A 79 12.93 4.59 -3.91
N SER A 80 11.78 4.19 -4.43
CA SER A 80 11.66 3.05 -5.35
C SER A 80 12.08 3.37 -6.80
N GLN A 81 12.50 4.58 -7.08
CA GLN A 81 12.86 5.02 -8.43
C GLN A 81 11.73 4.88 -9.46
N GLY A 82 10.51 5.28 -9.06
CA GLY A 82 9.35 5.27 -9.93
C GLY A 82 8.58 3.95 -10.01
N ARG A 83 8.89 2.98 -9.17
CA ARG A 83 8.25 1.65 -9.18
C ARG A 83 7.05 1.51 -8.24
N PHE A 84 6.68 2.57 -7.52
CA PHE A 84 5.55 2.53 -6.60
C PHE A 84 4.24 2.99 -7.25
N MET A 85 3.17 2.27 -7.00
CA MET A 85 1.80 2.60 -7.39
C MET A 85 0.93 2.75 -6.15
N LEU A 86 0.35 3.93 -5.95
CA LEU A 86 -0.57 4.19 -4.86
C LEU A 86 -1.98 3.71 -5.20
N GLY A 87 -2.40 2.59 -4.64
CA GLY A 87 -3.79 2.15 -4.66
C GLY A 87 -4.51 2.58 -3.38
N ILE A 88 -5.60 3.32 -3.50
CA ILE A 88 -6.41 3.79 -2.37
C ILE A 88 -7.88 3.38 -2.51
N GLY A 89 -8.55 3.26 -1.38
CA GLY A 89 -9.97 2.92 -1.36
C GLY A 89 -10.68 3.42 -0.11
N SER A 90 -12.01 3.49 -0.19
CA SER A 90 -12.86 3.96 0.91
C SER A 90 -13.01 2.94 2.04
N GLN A 91 -12.71 1.68 1.79
CA GLN A 91 -13.05 0.56 2.66
C GLN A 91 -14.57 0.47 2.94
N VAL A 92 -15.01 -0.49 3.73
CA VAL A 92 -16.43 -0.66 4.10
C VAL A 92 -16.77 0.12 5.37
N LYS A 93 -18.03 0.55 5.47
CA LYS A 93 -18.54 1.36 6.59
C LYS A 93 -18.16 0.81 7.96
N ALA A 94 -18.37 -0.50 8.17
CA ALA A 94 -18.10 -1.13 9.47
C ALA A 94 -16.63 -0.99 9.90
N HIS A 95 -15.68 -1.09 8.96
CA HIS A 95 -14.26 -0.89 9.28
C HIS A 95 -13.94 0.57 9.54
N ILE A 96 -14.47 1.49 8.75
CA ILE A 96 -14.21 2.92 8.92
C ILE A 96 -14.72 3.42 10.27
N GLU A 97 -15.96 3.07 10.63
CA GLU A 97 -16.57 3.58 11.87
C GLU A 97 -16.07 2.84 13.12
N LYS A 98 -16.04 1.50 13.09
CA LYS A 98 -15.73 0.71 14.29
C LYS A 98 -14.24 0.56 14.57
N ARG A 99 -13.43 0.50 13.53
CA ARG A 99 -11.99 0.26 13.66
C ARG A 99 -11.18 1.54 13.66
N PHE A 100 -11.54 2.47 12.78
CA PHE A 100 -10.80 3.73 12.65
C PHE A 100 -11.46 4.91 13.37
N GLY A 101 -12.70 4.76 13.85
CA GLY A 101 -13.42 5.83 14.56
C GLY A 101 -13.74 7.03 13.67
N VAL A 102 -13.83 6.84 12.38
CA VAL A 102 -14.07 7.90 11.39
C VAL A 102 -15.47 7.76 10.81
N GLU A 103 -16.18 8.86 10.64
CA GLU A 103 -17.50 8.87 10.02
C GLU A 103 -17.44 8.41 8.57
N PHE A 104 -18.34 7.49 8.21
CA PHE A 104 -18.48 6.99 6.83
C PHE A 104 -19.53 7.81 6.08
N ASN A 105 -19.12 8.93 5.53
CA ASN A 105 -19.95 9.78 4.64
C ASN A 105 -20.05 9.14 3.23
N PRO A 106 -20.95 9.65 2.35
CA PRO A 106 -21.11 9.10 0.99
C PRO A 106 -19.76 8.87 0.32
N PRO A 107 -19.34 7.60 0.09
CA PRO A 107 -17.96 7.29 -0.24
C PRO A 107 -17.50 7.85 -1.58
N ALA A 108 -18.39 7.88 -2.58
CA ALA A 108 -18.04 8.38 -3.91
C ALA A 108 -17.71 9.88 -3.91
N ALA A 109 -18.55 10.69 -3.22
CA ALA A 109 -18.31 12.12 -3.11
C ALA A 109 -17.03 12.40 -2.32
N ARG A 110 -16.86 11.74 -1.17
CA ARG A 110 -15.67 11.90 -0.32
C ARG A 110 -14.38 11.45 -1.04
N MET A 111 -14.41 10.34 -1.77
CA MET A 111 -13.24 9.91 -2.56
C MET A 111 -12.89 10.91 -3.66
N ARG A 112 -13.89 11.53 -4.31
CA ARG A 112 -13.65 12.58 -5.32
C ARG A 112 -12.94 13.79 -4.71
N ASP A 113 -13.37 14.21 -3.52
CA ASP A 113 -12.73 15.34 -2.81
C ASP A 113 -11.34 14.97 -2.25
N TYR A 114 -11.12 13.68 -2.01
CA TYR A 114 -9.86 13.17 -1.48
C TYR A 114 -8.74 13.13 -2.53
N ILE A 115 -9.07 12.83 -3.79
CA ILE A 115 -8.15 12.69 -4.93
C ILE A 115 -7.87 14.04 -5.59
#